data_07bff8613084d833f524bc946535de82
#
_entry.id   07bff8613084d833f524bc946535de82
#
_cell.length_a   1.000
_cell.length_b   1.000
_cell.length_c   1.000
_cell.angle_alpha   90.00
_cell.angle_beta   90.00
_cell.angle_gamma   90.00
#
_symmetry.space_group_name_H-M   'P 1'
#
loop_
_entity.id
_entity.type
_entity.pdbx_description
1 polymer ?
#
loop_
_entity_poly.entity_id
_entity_poly.type
_entity_poly.pdbx_seq_one_letter_code
_entity_poly.pdbx_strand_id
1 'polypeptide(L)'
;MDQRVSLITLGVRDLARARAFYEGLGWKSGASPADDVVFFQAGGMIVALWGREQLAADSVVADSGGWGGVTLAYNAPSAEAVDAVLEEAAAAGGVVLRSGAETIWGGYSGVFADPDSHPWEVAHNPHWRLDPDGSIHLG
;
A
#
# COMPACT_ATOMS: atom_id res chain seq x y z
N MET A 1 12.91 -8.07 20.14
CA MET A 1 11.79 -7.91 19.19
C MET A 1 12.07 -8.83 18.01
N ASP A 2 11.11 -9.69 17.65
CA ASP A 2 11.27 -10.57 16.48
C ASP A 2 11.29 -9.75 15.19
N GLN A 3 11.92 -10.29 14.16
CA GLN A 3 12.05 -9.62 12.83
C GLN A 3 10.75 -9.74 12.03
N ARG A 4 9.72 -9.02 12.45
CA ARG A 4 8.40 -8.98 11.79
C ARG A 4 7.69 -7.65 12.04
N VAL A 5 6.81 -7.29 11.12
CA VAL A 5 5.88 -6.18 11.24
C VAL A 5 4.46 -6.76 11.27
N SER A 6 3.66 -6.37 12.24
CA SER A 6 2.29 -6.87 12.41
C SER A 6 1.25 -5.98 11.74
N LEU A 7 1.48 -4.66 11.75
CA LEU A 7 0.51 -3.70 11.27
C LEU A 7 1.21 -2.43 10.78
N ILE A 8 0.69 -1.87 9.68
CA ILE A 8 1.01 -0.53 9.20
C ILE A 8 -0.26 0.30 9.26
N THR A 9 -0.20 1.46 9.90
CA THR A 9 -1.31 2.42 9.93
C THR A 9 -1.00 3.59 9.01
N LEU A 10 -1.89 3.86 8.07
CA LEU A 10 -1.82 5.00 7.16
C LEU A 10 -2.70 6.13 7.70
N GLY A 11 -2.11 7.30 7.88
CA GLY A 11 -2.85 8.50 8.23
C GLY A 11 -3.60 9.05 7.03
N VAL A 12 -4.92 9.25 7.17
CA VAL A 12 -5.78 9.68 6.07
C VAL A 12 -6.58 10.92 6.46
N ARG A 13 -6.90 11.77 5.48
CA ARG A 13 -7.70 12.98 5.70
C ARG A 13 -9.19 12.69 5.73
N ASP A 14 -9.65 11.77 4.88
CA ASP A 14 -11.03 11.36 4.75
C ASP A 14 -11.09 9.83 4.77
N LEU A 15 -11.54 9.27 5.89
CA LEU A 15 -11.56 7.82 6.10
C LEU A 15 -12.46 7.10 5.09
N ALA A 16 -13.62 7.68 4.77
CA ALA A 16 -14.55 7.08 3.81
C ALA A 16 -13.97 7.04 2.40
N ARG A 17 -13.28 8.11 1.99
CA ARG A 17 -12.59 8.19 0.69
C ARG A 17 -11.44 7.19 0.62
N ALA A 18 -10.60 7.13 1.65
CA ALA A 18 -9.49 6.20 1.71
C ALA A 18 -9.96 4.74 1.69
N ARG A 19 -10.99 4.42 2.47
CA ARG A 19 -11.63 3.10 2.47
C ARG A 19 -12.14 2.73 1.08
N ALA A 20 -12.87 3.62 0.43
CA ALA A 20 -13.42 3.40 -0.91
C ALA A 20 -12.32 3.12 -1.95
N PHE A 21 -11.17 3.78 -1.85
CA PHE A 21 -10.03 3.52 -2.72
C PHE A 21 -9.53 2.07 -2.59
N TYR A 22 -9.23 1.61 -1.37
CA TYR A 22 -8.71 0.25 -1.16
C TYR A 22 -9.76 -0.82 -1.47
N GLU A 23 -11.03 -0.57 -1.18
CA GLU A 23 -12.13 -1.44 -1.60
C GLU A 23 -12.27 -1.48 -3.13
N GLY A 24 -11.99 -0.36 -3.82
CA GLY A 24 -11.93 -0.28 -5.29
C GLY A 24 -10.79 -1.09 -5.90
N LEU A 25 -9.72 -1.35 -5.15
CA LEU A 25 -8.65 -2.29 -5.52
C LEU A 25 -9.04 -3.77 -5.30
N GLY A 26 -10.22 -4.04 -4.75
CA GLY A 26 -10.67 -5.38 -4.41
C GLY A 26 -10.37 -5.80 -2.97
N TRP A 27 -9.84 -4.92 -2.14
CA TRP A 27 -9.61 -5.21 -0.74
C TRP A 27 -10.93 -5.26 0.04
N LYS A 28 -10.98 -6.07 1.08
CA LYS A 28 -12.14 -6.22 1.94
C LYS A 28 -11.80 -5.77 3.35
N SER A 29 -12.53 -4.77 3.85
CA SER A 29 -12.39 -4.34 5.23
C SER A 29 -12.84 -5.43 6.20
N GLY A 30 -12.05 -5.62 7.25
CA GLY A 30 -12.40 -6.49 8.37
C GLY A 30 -13.33 -5.78 9.36
N ALA A 31 -13.66 -6.50 10.43
CA ALA A 31 -14.39 -5.91 11.55
C ALA A 31 -13.53 -4.83 12.21
N SER A 32 -14.14 -3.68 12.48
CA SER A 32 -13.51 -2.59 13.19
C SER A 32 -14.15 -2.46 14.58
N PRO A 33 -13.37 -2.37 15.66
CA PRO A 33 -13.90 -2.14 17.00
C PRO A 33 -14.40 -0.71 17.21
N ALA A 34 -14.07 0.20 16.29
CA ALA A 34 -14.44 1.61 16.33
C ALA A 34 -14.70 2.11 14.92
N ASP A 35 -15.60 3.09 14.76
CA ASP A 35 -15.99 3.63 13.44
C ASP A 35 -14.93 4.58 12.84
N ASP A 36 -13.88 4.93 13.60
CA ASP A 36 -12.84 5.86 13.20
C ASP A 36 -11.57 5.18 12.66
N VAL A 37 -11.55 3.85 12.60
CA VAL A 37 -10.44 3.07 12.03
C VAL A 37 -10.97 1.97 11.12
N VAL A 38 -10.25 1.71 10.03
CA VAL A 38 -10.55 0.63 9.08
C VAL A 38 -9.37 -0.31 9.01
N PHE A 39 -9.63 -1.62 9.08
CA PHE A 39 -8.60 -2.65 8.99
C PHE A 39 -8.78 -3.51 7.74
N PHE A 40 -7.65 -3.81 7.08
CA PHE A 40 -7.57 -4.77 5.99
C PHE A 40 -6.55 -5.85 6.31
N GLN A 41 -6.92 -7.10 6.11
CA GLN A 41 -5.94 -8.19 6.15
C GLN A 41 -5.09 -8.15 4.88
N ALA A 42 -3.81 -7.90 5.03
CA ALA A 42 -2.85 -7.78 3.93
C ALA A 42 -1.79 -8.90 4.02
N GLY A 43 -2.17 -10.09 3.57
CA GLY A 43 -1.33 -11.27 3.78
C GLY A 43 -1.17 -11.59 5.26
N GLY A 44 0.08 -11.73 5.73
CA GLY A 44 0.41 -11.99 7.13
C GLY A 44 0.43 -10.76 8.04
N MET A 45 0.09 -9.59 7.52
CA MET A 45 0.05 -8.34 8.30
C MET A 45 -1.29 -7.61 8.06
N ILE A 46 -1.49 -6.52 8.77
CA ILE A 46 -2.68 -5.68 8.67
C ILE A 46 -2.28 -4.31 8.14
N VAL A 47 -3.07 -3.75 7.24
CA VAL A 47 -3.04 -2.33 6.90
C VAL A 47 -4.25 -1.67 7.53
N ALA A 48 -4.02 -0.65 8.33
CA ALA A 48 -5.06 0.15 8.96
C ALA A 48 -5.12 1.55 8.34
N LEU A 49 -6.32 2.11 8.28
CA LEU A 49 -6.56 3.51 7.93
C LEU A 49 -7.10 4.22 9.17
N TRP A 50 -6.51 5.34 9.51
CA TRP A 50 -6.93 6.16 10.66
C TRP A 50 -6.76 7.64 10.34
N GLY A 51 -7.55 8.49 10.96
CA GLY A 51 -7.43 9.93 10.78
C GLY A 51 -6.00 10.41 11.04
N ARG A 52 -5.44 11.20 10.10
CA ARG A 52 -4.03 11.60 10.13
C ARG A 52 -3.66 12.38 11.39
N GLU A 53 -4.55 13.27 11.86
CA GLU A 53 -4.34 14.03 13.09
C GLU A 53 -4.33 13.14 14.33
N GLN A 54 -5.26 12.20 14.41
CA GLN A 54 -5.34 11.24 15.51
C GLN A 54 -4.11 10.33 15.54
N LEU A 55 -3.68 9.85 14.38
CA LEU A 55 -2.48 9.01 14.27
C LEU A 55 -1.22 9.76 14.69
N ALA A 56 -1.05 11.01 14.27
CA ALA A 56 0.09 11.83 14.66
C ALA A 56 0.12 12.06 16.18
N ALA A 57 -1.04 12.38 16.77
CA ALA A 57 -1.16 12.57 18.21
C ALA A 57 -0.85 11.30 19.00
N ASP A 58 -1.38 10.15 18.57
CA ASP A 58 -1.14 8.85 19.20
C ASP A 58 0.33 8.43 19.09
N SER A 59 0.96 8.71 17.96
CA SER A 59 2.38 8.42 17.70
C SER A 59 3.35 9.40 18.33
N VAL A 60 2.84 10.48 18.92
CA VAL A 60 3.62 11.57 19.55
C VAL A 60 4.61 12.19 18.55
N VAL A 61 4.15 12.48 17.35
CA VAL A 61 4.95 13.11 16.30
C VAL A 61 4.26 14.36 15.77
N ALA A 62 5.06 15.35 15.32
CA ALA A 62 4.55 16.49 14.59
C ALA A 62 4.31 16.09 13.13
N ASP A 63 3.12 16.39 12.62
CA ASP A 63 2.79 16.17 11.22
C ASP A 63 3.16 17.41 10.39
N SER A 64 4.26 17.31 9.62
CA SER A 64 4.70 18.35 8.70
C SER A 64 4.00 18.34 7.35
N GLY A 65 3.13 17.35 7.09
CA GLY A 65 2.42 17.17 5.83
C GLY A 65 3.26 16.60 4.68
N GLY A 66 4.55 16.31 4.89
CA GLY A 66 5.45 15.74 3.90
C GLY A 66 5.30 14.22 3.75
N TRP A 67 6.13 13.66 2.88
CA TRP A 67 6.08 12.22 2.55
C TRP A 67 6.35 11.29 3.75
N GLY A 68 7.21 11.61 4.66
CA GLY A 68 7.48 10.80 5.86
C GLY A 68 8.51 9.68 5.69
N GLY A 69 9.01 9.44 4.49
CA GLY A 69 10.10 8.49 4.24
C GLY A 69 9.69 7.02 4.12
N VAL A 70 8.40 6.71 3.91
CA VAL A 70 7.89 5.34 3.76
C VAL A 70 7.21 5.16 2.41
N THR A 71 7.57 4.09 1.71
CA THR A 71 6.88 3.60 0.51
C THR A 71 6.48 2.16 0.74
N LEU A 72 5.21 1.85 0.50
CA LEU A 72 4.73 0.47 0.50
C LEU A 72 5.01 -0.16 -0.87
N ALA A 73 5.09 -1.47 -0.93
CA ALA A 73 5.30 -2.17 -2.19
C ALA A 73 4.36 -3.38 -2.32
N TYR A 74 3.94 -3.61 -3.55
CA TYR A 74 3.20 -4.79 -3.97
C TYR A 74 4.00 -5.49 -5.07
N ASN A 75 4.33 -6.77 -4.86
CA ASN A 75 5.01 -7.57 -5.87
C ASN A 75 3.98 -8.34 -6.69
N ALA A 76 4.12 -8.21 -8.02
CA ALA A 76 3.27 -8.85 -9.01
C ALA A 76 4.04 -9.96 -9.76
N PRO A 77 3.34 -10.96 -10.31
CA PRO A 77 4.00 -12.11 -10.94
C PRO A 77 4.65 -11.82 -12.30
N SER A 78 4.32 -10.69 -12.93
CA SER A 78 4.83 -10.33 -14.26
C SER A 78 4.79 -8.81 -14.51
N ALA A 79 5.47 -8.35 -15.54
CA ALA A 79 5.41 -6.95 -15.99
C ALA A 79 3.98 -6.54 -16.37
N GLU A 80 3.25 -7.41 -17.07
CA GLU A 80 1.86 -7.18 -17.45
C GLU A 80 0.95 -7.04 -16.24
N ALA A 81 1.21 -7.82 -15.18
CA ALA A 81 0.47 -7.70 -13.93
C ALA A 81 0.78 -6.40 -13.19
N VAL A 82 2.01 -5.89 -13.28
CA VAL A 82 2.36 -4.55 -12.76
C VAL A 82 1.52 -3.48 -13.46
N ASP A 83 1.48 -3.48 -14.79
CA ASP A 83 0.70 -2.50 -15.54
C ASP A 83 -0.79 -2.58 -15.20
N ALA A 84 -1.34 -3.79 -15.06
CA ALA A 84 -2.74 -4.00 -14.68
C ALA A 84 -3.06 -3.41 -13.30
N VAL A 85 -2.20 -3.59 -12.32
CA VAL A 85 -2.38 -3.02 -10.97
C VAL A 85 -2.32 -1.49 -11.00
N LEU A 86 -1.43 -0.90 -11.79
CA LEU A 86 -1.37 0.56 -11.95
C LEU A 86 -2.67 1.11 -12.57
N GLU A 87 -3.25 0.42 -13.56
CA GLU A 87 -4.54 0.78 -14.14
C GLU A 87 -5.68 0.66 -13.13
N GLU A 88 -5.71 -0.42 -12.34
CA GLU A 88 -6.68 -0.60 -11.26
C GLU A 88 -6.60 0.53 -10.22
N ALA A 89 -5.40 0.91 -9.82
CA ALA A 89 -5.18 2.01 -8.88
C ALA A 89 -5.70 3.35 -9.43
N ALA A 90 -5.44 3.65 -10.69
CA ALA A 90 -5.97 4.86 -11.34
C ALA A 90 -7.51 4.84 -11.39
N ALA A 91 -8.10 3.70 -11.76
CA ALA A 91 -9.56 3.55 -11.81
C ALA A 91 -10.21 3.68 -10.42
N ALA A 92 -9.52 3.28 -9.37
CA ALA A 92 -10.01 3.37 -7.99
C ALA A 92 -9.85 4.77 -7.36
N GLY A 93 -9.22 5.72 -8.04
CA GLY A 93 -9.04 7.10 -7.58
C GLY A 93 -7.63 7.46 -7.13
N GLY A 94 -6.66 6.58 -7.36
CA GLY A 94 -5.25 6.87 -7.17
C GLY A 94 -4.64 7.63 -8.34
N VAL A 95 -3.37 7.99 -8.21
CA VAL A 95 -2.60 8.69 -9.24
C VAL A 95 -1.37 7.87 -9.59
N VAL A 96 -1.19 7.55 -10.87
CA VAL A 96 0.05 6.92 -11.34
C VAL A 96 1.13 7.99 -11.38
N LEU A 97 2.12 7.85 -10.50
CA LEU A 97 3.26 8.78 -10.41
C LEU A 97 4.37 8.41 -11.41
N ARG A 98 4.54 7.12 -11.66
CA ARG A 98 5.51 6.60 -12.62
C ARG A 98 4.93 5.35 -13.28
N SER A 99 4.82 5.35 -14.58
CA SER A 99 4.40 4.19 -15.36
C SER A 99 5.36 3.02 -15.19
N GLY A 100 4.87 1.80 -15.43
CA GLY A 100 5.71 0.61 -15.43
C GLY A 100 6.83 0.71 -16.46
N ALA A 101 8.03 0.35 -16.05
CA ALA A 101 9.23 0.33 -16.90
C ALA A 101 10.25 -0.69 -16.37
N GLU A 102 11.13 -1.12 -17.24
CA GLU A 102 12.28 -1.94 -16.87
C GLU A 102 13.18 -1.19 -15.88
N THR A 103 13.74 -1.93 -14.93
CA THR A 103 14.62 -1.39 -13.91
C THR A 103 16.07 -1.81 -14.17
N ILE A 104 17.02 -1.07 -13.58
CA ILE A 104 18.46 -1.40 -13.67
C ILE A 104 18.83 -2.71 -12.97
N TRP A 105 17.97 -3.20 -12.05
CA TRP A 105 18.19 -4.47 -11.32
C TRP A 105 17.52 -5.68 -12.01
N GLY A 106 17.03 -5.51 -13.24
CA GLY A 106 16.52 -6.60 -14.08
C GLY A 106 15.05 -6.94 -13.86
N GLY A 107 14.30 -6.10 -13.15
CA GLY A 107 12.87 -6.24 -12.96
C GLY A 107 12.04 -5.21 -13.73
N TYR A 108 10.81 -5.01 -13.29
CA TYR A 108 9.85 -4.07 -13.87
C TYR A 108 9.06 -3.42 -12.74
N SER A 109 8.93 -2.11 -12.73
CA SER A 109 8.17 -1.45 -11.67
C SER A 109 7.55 -0.13 -12.10
N GLY A 110 6.48 0.24 -11.41
CA GLY A 110 5.84 1.53 -11.46
C GLY A 110 5.45 2.00 -10.06
N VAL A 111 4.90 3.19 -9.96
CA VAL A 111 4.47 3.77 -8.68
C VAL A 111 3.12 4.44 -8.84
N PHE A 112 2.21 4.19 -7.93
CA PHE A 112 1.01 4.99 -7.74
C PHE A 112 0.96 5.60 -6.34
N ALA A 113 0.20 6.67 -6.20
CA ALA A 113 -0.16 7.24 -4.91
C ALA A 113 -1.64 6.95 -4.61
N ASP A 114 -1.95 6.65 -3.36
CA ASP A 114 -3.33 6.61 -2.89
C ASP A 114 -3.92 8.04 -2.78
N PRO A 115 -5.22 8.22 -2.45
CA PRO A 115 -5.82 9.55 -2.34
C PRO A 115 -5.18 10.47 -1.31
N ASP A 116 -4.41 9.93 -0.37
CA ASP A 116 -3.68 10.68 0.65
C ASP A 116 -2.18 10.83 0.33
N SER A 117 -1.80 10.55 -0.91
CA SER A 117 -0.42 10.64 -1.40
C SER A 117 0.55 9.62 -0.79
N HIS A 118 0.06 8.53 -0.23
CA HIS A 118 0.93 7.43 0.16
C HIS A 118 1.43 6.72 -1.10
N PRO A 119 2.76 6.66 -1.33
CA PRO A 119 3.30 5.99 -2.51
C PRO A 119 3.30 4.47 -2.33
N TRP A 120 2.94 3.79 -3.42
CA TRP A 120 3.00 2.35 -3.56
C TRP A 120 3.86 2.01 -4.77
N GLU A 121 4.94 1.29 -4.57
CA GLU A 121 5.65 0.65 -5.67
C GLU A 121 4.93 -0.64 -6.05
N VAL A 122 4.69 -0.82 -7.34
CA VAL A 122 4.20 -2.08 -7.91
C VAL A 122 5.33 -2.67 -8.74
N ALA A 123 5.83 -3.84 -8.37
CA ALA A 123 7.05 -4.38 -8.94
C ALA A 123 6.93 -5.87 -9.31
N HIS A 124 7.59 -6.25 -10.39
CA HIS A 124 7.95 -7.63 -10.69
C HIS A 124 9.47 -7.77 -10.50
N ASN A 125 9.87 -8.62 -9.56
CA ASN A 125 11.28 -8.91 -9.31
C ASN A 125 11.56 -10.39 -9.60
N PRO A 126 12.25 -10.71 -10.70
CA PRO A 126 12.52 -12.11 -11.09
C PRO A 126 13.51 -12.81 -10.16
N HIS A 127 14.19 -12.07 -9.28
CA HIS A 127 15.15 -12.63 -8.33
C HIS A 127 14.53 -12.99 -6.98
N TRP A 128 13.29 -12.60 -6.75
CA TRP A 128 12.55 -12.92 -5.52
C TRP A 128 11.43 -13.91 -5.83
N ARG A 129 11.21 -14.82 -4.89
CA ARG A 129 10.12 -15.81 -5.03
C ARG A 129 8.82 -15.23 -4.50
N LEU A 130 7.83 -15.17 -5.37
CA LEU A 130 6.44 -14.85 -5.02
C LEU A 130 5.64 -16.15 -5.03
N ASP A 131 5.16 -16.56 -3.86
CA ASP A 131 4.36 -17.76 -3.71
C ASP A 131 2.89 -17.53 -4.12
N PRO A 132 2.12 -18.59 -4.43
CA PRO A 132 0.70 -18.45 -4.83
C PRO A 132 -0.20 -17.77 -3.80
N ASP A 133 0.16 -17.80 -2.53
CA ASP A 133 -0.54 -17.10 -1.44
C ASP A 133 -0.16 -15.63 -1.28
N GLY A 134 0.76 -15.12 -2.13
CA GLY A 134 1.24 -13.75 -2.10
C GLY A 134 2.46 -13.51 -1.20
N SER A 135 2.96 -14.53 -0.53
CA SER A 135 4.18 -14.40 0.29
C SER A 135 5.40 -14.15 -0.60
N ILE A 136 6.21 -13.19 -0.21
CA ILE A 136 7.43 -12.81 -0.93
C ILE A 136 8.68 -13.23 -0.15
N HIS A 137 9.66 -13.76 -0.83
CA HIS A 137 10.90 -14.28 -0.25
C HIS A 137 12.12 -13.75 -0.97
N LEU A 138 13.15 -13.41 -0.19
CA LEU A 138 14.47 -13.05 -0.72
C LEU A 138 15.15 -14.29 -1.34
N GLY A 139 15.41 -14.23 -2.62
CA GLY A 139 16.15 -15.29 -3.32
C GLY A 139 15.38 -16.55 -3.63
#